data_595df2848a1954148c8b7ed58e07a059
#
_entry.id   595df2848a1954148c8b7ed58e07a059
#
_cell.length_a   1.000
_cell.length_b   1.000
_cell.length_c   1.000
_cell.angle_alpha   90.00
_cell.angle_beta   90.00
_cell.angle_gamma   90.00
#
_symmetry.space_group_name_H-M   'P 1'
#
loop_
_entity.id
_entity.type
_entity.pdbx_description
1 polymer ?
#
loop_
_entity_poly.entity_id
_entity_poly.type
_entity_poly.pdbx_seq_one_letter_code
_entity_poly.pdbx_strand_id
1 'polypeptide(L)'
;MKEVFIYDAIRTPRGRGRKDGSLHEVTALALSTTVLNNIKKRNELDGHSIEDVIWGNVTQIGEQGACLARTAVLASELDENVPGISINRFCASGLEAVNLAANQIRGGAGNCYIAGGVESMSRVPMSSDGGAVAVDPSFTMNNYFVPQGISADLIATKYGFSRDQADELAVESQKRASIAWNEDRFSKSIVPVTDINGLTILAVSYTHLRAHETLEN
;
A
#
# COMPACT_ATOMS: atom_id res chain seq x y z
N MET A 1 -20.50 14.03 -16.80
CA MET A 1 -19.81 13.55 -15.58
C MET A 1 -18.71 14.56 -15.28
N LYS A 2 -18.47 14.89 -13.99
CA LYS A 2 -17.32 15.70 -13.59
C LYS A 2 -16.02 15.01 -14.01
N GLU A 3 -15.05 15.75 -14.52
CA GLU A 3 -13.69 15.28 -14.69
C GLU A 3 -13.02 15.13 -13.33
N VAL A 4 -12.13 14.15 -13.22
CA VAL A 4 -11.40 13.84 -11.99
C VAL A 4 -9.91 13.79 -12.31
N PHE A 5 -9.11 14.47 -11.51
CA PHE A 5 -7.68 14.59 -11.70
C PHE A 5 -6.93 14.05 -10.49
N ILE A 6 -5.78 13.43 -10.72
CA ILE A 6 -4.81 13.09 -9.69
C ILE A 6 -3.77 14.21 -9.68
N TYR A 7 -3.76 15.02 -8.62
CA TYR A 7 -2.87 16.16 -8.49
C TYR A 7 -1.47 15.78 -8.01
N ASP A 8 -1.40 14.81 -7.09
CA ASP A 8 -0.12 14.34 -6.55
C ASP A 8 -0.24 12.86 -6.15
N ALA A 9 0.90 12.17 -6.10
CA ALA A 9 0.99 10.79 -5.65
C ALA A 9 2.33 10.56 -4.95
N ILE A 10 2.27 10.24 -3.66
CA ILE A 10 3.45 9.98 -2.83
C ILE A 10 3.32 8.65 -2.09
N ARG A 11 4.46 8.11 -1.68
CA ARG A 11 4.55 6.91 -0.87
C ARG A 11 5.79 6.93 0.02
N THR A 12 5.77 6.15 1.07
CA THR A 12 6.99 5.79 1.77
C THR A 12 7.83 4.82 0.93
N PRO A 13 9.13 4.66 1.21
CA PRO A 13 9.86 3.48 0.76
C PRO A 13 9.18 2.21 1.30
N ARG A 14 9.29 1.11 0.58
CA ARG A 14 8.80 -0.19 1.05
C ARG A 14 9.87 -0.88 1.91
N GLY A 15 9.53 -1.18 3.15
CA GLY A 15 10.29 -2.05 4.01
C GLY A 15 9.99 -3.53 3.72
N ARG A 16 10.87 -4.42 4.19
CA ARG A 16 10.64 -5.86 4.17
C ARG A 16 9.54 -6.22 5.17
N GLY A 17 8.56 -7.02 4.76
CA GLY A 17 7.42 -7.44 5.57
C GLY A 17 7.77 -8.55 6.59
N ARG A 18 8.91 -8.44 7.27
CA ARG A 18 9.41 -9.37 8.28
C ARG A 18 9.87 -8.61 9.53
N LYS A 19 10.00 -9.29 10.66
CA LYS A 19 10.41 -8.70 11.94
C LYS A 19 11.81 -8.05 11.92
N ASP A 20 12.67 -8.47 11.00
CA ASP A 20 13.99 -7.88 10.75
C ASP A 20 13.96 -6.75 9.71
N GLY A 21 12.79 -6.38 9.21
CA GLY A 21 12.62 -5.31 8.23
C GLY A 21 12.85 -3.92 8.81
N SER A 22 13.43 -3.03 8.02
CA SER A 22 13.82 -1.66 8.43
C SER A 22 12.66 -0.82 8.98
N LEU A 23 11.42 -1.12 8.60
CA LEU A 23 10.23 -0.40 9.08
C LEU A 23 9.49 -1.14 10.21
N HIS A 24 10.06 -2.21 10.77
CA HIS A 24 9.39 -2.98 11.83
C HIS A 24 9.07 -2.14 13.07
N GLU A 25 9.94 -1.23 13.45
CA GLU A 25 9.73 -0.35 14.61
C GLU A 25 8.81 0.84 14.32
N VAL A 26 8.39 1.01 13.07
CA VAL A 26 7.49 2.09 12.65
C VAL A 26 6.06 1.55 12.57
N THR A 27 5.14 2.11 13.35
CA THR A 27 3.74 1.68 13.38
C THR A 27 3.01 1.99 12.07
N ALA A 28 1.96 1.25 11.76
CA ALA A 28 1.08 1.55 10.62
C ALA A 28 0.49 2.96 10.69
N LEU A 29 0.21 3.43 11.92
CA LEU A 29 -0.24 4.80 12.16
C LEU A 29 0.84 5.82 11.77
N ALA A 30 2.08 5.64 12.21
CA ALA A 30 3.18 6.54 11.89
C ALA A 30 3.49 6.57 10.38
N LEU A 31 3.42 5.43 9.69
CA LEU A 31 3.54 5.38 8.23
C LEU A 31 2.43 6.16 7.54
N SER A 32 1.18 6.03 8.02
CA SER A 32 0.03 6.75 7.48
C SER A 32 0.17 8.26 7.70
N THR A 33 0.50 8.70 8.92
CA THR A 33 0.67 10.13 9.23
C THR A 33 1.83 10.74 8.45
N THR A 34 2.92 9.99 8.21
CA THR A 34 4.03 10.45 7.38
C THR A 34 3.56 10.87 5.99
N VAL A 35 2.76 10.05 5.29
CA VAL A 35 2.28 10.42 3.95
C VAL A 35 1.17 11.47 4.00
N LEU A 36 0.26 11.42 4.98
CA LEU A 36 -0.80 12.43 5.11
C LEU A 36 -0.23 13.84 5.35
N ASN A 37 0.74 13.97 6.25
CA ASN A 37 1.40 15.26 6.51
C ASN A 37 2.18 15.77 5.31
N ASN A 38 2.88 14.89 4.60
CA ASN A 38 3.64 15.28 3.42
C ASN A 38 2.76 15.66 2.25
N ILE A 39 1.65 14.95 1.99
CA ILE A 39 0.72 15.32 0.91
C ILE A 39 0.06 16.68 1.20
N LYS A 40 -0.34 16.92 2.47
CA LYS A 40 -0.86 18.21 2.92
C LYS A 40 0.14 19.34 2.67
N LYS A 41 1.36 19.18 3.18
CA LYS A 41 2.40 20.20 3.09
C LYS A 41 2.80 20.52 1.65
N ARG A 42 2.98 19.49 0.81
CA ARG A 42 3.42 19.67 -0.59
C ARG A 42 2.40 20.39 -1.45
N ASN A 43 1.13 20.23 -1.15
CA ASN A 43 0.03 20.77 -1.94
C ASN A 43 -0.67 21.95 -1.23
N GLU A 44 -0.13 22.41 -0.10
CA GLU A 44 -0.71 23.49 0.70
C GLU A 44 -2.21 23.29 0.96
N LEU A 45 -2.59 22.04 1.24
CA LEU A 45 -4.00 21.68 1.41
C LEU A 45 -4.57 22.36 2.65
N ASP A 46 -5.62 23.12 2.43
CA ASP A 46 -6.49 23.58 3.51
C ASP A 46 -7.34 22.39 4.01
N GLY A 47 -7.34 22.19 5.33
CA GLY A 47 -8.09 21.09 5.94
C GLY A 47 -9.59 21.11 5.62
N HIS A 48 -10.17 22.28 5.44
CA HIS A 48 -11.58 22.44 5.08
C HIS A 48 -11.92 22.02 3.63
N SER A 49 -10.93 21.85 2.77
CA SER A 49 -11.15 21.44 1.38
C SER A 49 -11.17 19.93 1.16
N ILE A 50 -10.79 19.13 2.18
CA ILE A 50 -10.71 17.66 2.08
C ILE A 50 -12.01 17.06 2.59
N GLU A 51 -12.74 16.38 1.70
CA GLU A 51 -14.04 15.77 2.00
C GLU A 51 -13.90 14.46 2.78
N ASP A 52 -12.89 13.64 2.47
CA ASP A 52 -12.65 12.35 3.14
C ASP A 52 -11.25 11.82 2.88
N VAL A 53 -10.76 10.97 3.78
CA VAL A 53 -9.57 10.13 3.62
C VAL A 53 -10.00 8.68 3.44
N ILE A 54 -9.89 8.16 2.22
CA ILE A 54 -10.23 6.77 1.88
C ILE A 54 -8.95 5.94 1.92
N TRP A 55 -8.85 5.01 2.90
CA TRP A 55 -7.59 4.34 3.22
C TRP A 55 -7.70 2.82 3.10
N GLY A 56 -6.97 2.26 2.14
CA GLY A 56 -6.87 0.82 1.94
C GLY A 56 -6.05 0.17 3.05
N ASN A 57 -6.63 -0.82 3.72
CA ASN A 57 -5.98 -1.61 4.74
C ASN A 57 -6.61 -3.00 4.78
N VAL A 58 -5.81 -4.05 4.60
CA VAL A 58 -6.33 -5.42 4.47
C VAL A 58 -6.53 -6.06 5.82
N THR A 59 -5.47 -6.15 6.62
CA THR A 59 -5.49 -6.87 7.90
C THR A 59 -5.88 -5.91 9.03
N GLN A 60 -7.21 -5.68 9.16
CA GLN A 60 -7.77 -4.65 10.05
C GLN A 60 -7.92 -5.15 11.50
N ILE A 61 -6.83 -5.59 12.10
CA ILE A 61 -6.74 -6.01 13.49
C ILE A 61 -5.54 -5.38 14.21
N GLY A 62 -5.53 -5.48 15.55
CA GLY A 62 -4.46 -4.91 16.35
C GLY A 62 -4.26 -3.42 16.06
N GLU A 63 -3.04 -3.00 15.81
CA GLU A 63 -2.71 -1.59 15.50
C GLU A 63 -3.28 -1.09 14.16
N GLN A 64 -3.73 -1.99 13.28
CA GLN A 64 -4.39 -1.65 12.02
C GLN A 64 -5.92 -1.73 12.11
N GLY A 65 -6.47 -2.05 13.27
CA GLY A 65 -7.92 -2.13 13.51
C GLY A 65 -8.58 -0.79 13.78
N ALA A 66 -9.85 -0.85 14.18
CA ALA A 66 -10.66 0.28 14.66
C ALA A 66 -10.63 1.52 13.74
N CYS A 67 -10.76 1.33 12.44
CA CYS A 67 -10.73 2.41 11.43
C CYS A 67 -9.42 3.22 11.44
N LEU A 68 -8.35 2.59 11.04
CA LEU A 68 -7.02 3.23 10.99
C LEU A 68 -7.01 4.53 10.19
N ALA A 69 -7.84 4.66 9.14
CA ALA A 69 -8.00 5.89 8.39
C ALA A 69 -8.35 7.08 9.28
N ARG A 70 -9.41 6.94 10.09
CA ARG A 70 -9.83 8.02 10.99
C ARG A 70 -8.79 8.31 12.07
N THR A 71 -8.16 7.26 12.62
CA THR A 71 -7.09 7.42 13.60
C THR A 71 -5.89 8.16 12.99
N ALA A 72 -5.54 7.87 11.73
CA ALA A 72 -4.46 8.54 11.02
C ALA A 72 -4.76 10.03 10.75
N VAL A 73 -6.00 10.38 10.40
CA VAL A 73 -6.43 11.78 10.28
C VAL A 73 -6.21 12.52 11.60
N LEU A 74 -6.73 11.99 12.71
CA LEU A 74 -6.63 12.62 14.03
C LEU A 74 -5.18 12.73 14.55
N ALA A 75 -4.30 11.84 14.12
CA ALA A 75 -2.90 11.84 14.49
C ALA A 75 -2.00 12.64 13.52
N SER A 76 -2.55 13.11 12.40
CA SER A 76 -1.86 13.90 11.39
C SER A 76 -2.08 15.41 11.59
N GLU A 77 -1.48 16.20 10.70
CA GLU A 77 -1.71 17.64 10.64
C GLU A 77 -2.99 18.03 9.86
N LEU A 78 -3.81 17.07 9.42
CA LEU A 78 -5.09 17.33 8.79
C LEU A 78 -6.07 17.92 9.81
N ASP A 79 -7.09 18.63 9.33
CA ASP A 79 -8.17 19.14 10.19
C ASP A 79 -8.93 17.96 10.83
N GLU A 80 -9.24 18.08 12.11
CA GLU A 80 -9.97 17.05 12.87
C GLU A 80 -11.39 16.79 12.34
N ASN A 81 -11.96 17.70 11.58
CA ASN A 81 -13.26 17.54 10.94
C ASN A 81 -13.22 16.66 9.69
N VAL A 82 -12.04 16.38 9.11
CA VAL A 82 -11.90 15.49 7.97
C VAL A 82 -12.24 14.06 8.37
N PRO A 83 -13.26 13.43 7.78
CA PRO A 83 -13.58 12.04 8.06
C PRO A 83 -12.51 11.09 7.52
N GLY A 84 -12.62 9.81 7.87
CA GLY A 84 -11.73 8.79 7.34
C GLY A 84 -12.42 7.43 7.33
N ILE A 85 -12.26 6.69 6.24
CA ILE A 85 -12.80 5.34 6.07
C ILE A 85 -11.70 4.36 5.72
N SER A 86 -11.62 3.24 6.44
CA SER A 86 -10.77 2.10 6.08
C SER A 86 -11.55 1.12 5.21
N ILE A 87 -10.94 0.71 4.09
CA ILE A 87 -11.55 -0.22 3.14
C ILE A 87 -10.65 -1.42 2.91
N ASN A 88 -11.26 -2.57 2.59
CA ASN A 88 -10.57 -3.78 2.25
C ASN A 88 -11.08 -4.35 0.90
N ARG A 89 -10.19 -4.48 -0.07
CA ARG A 89 -10.34 -5.24 -1.31
C ARG A 89 -9.08 -6.04 -1.56
N PHE A 90 -8.54 -6.66 -0.49
CA PHE A 90 -7.26 -7.37 -0.52
C PHE A 90 -6.14 -6.52 -1.16
N CYS A 91 -5.29 -7.11 -1.99
CA CYS A 91 -4.17 -6.42 -2.65
C CYS A 91 -4.57 -5.21 -3.50
N ALA A 92 -5.84 -5.08 -3.86
CA ALA A 92 -6.39 -3.95 -4.62
C ALA A 92 -6.95 -2.81 -3.75
N SER A 93 -6.82 -2.88 -2.41
CA SER A 93 -7.43 -1.89 -1.51
C SER A 93 -7.00 -0.45 -1.80
N GLY A 94 -5.72 -0.23 -2.07
CA GLY A 94 -5.22 1.10 -2.42
C GLY A 94 -5.77 1.63 -3.75
N LEU A 95 -5.87 0.76 -4.78
CA LEU A 95 -6.49 1.12 -6.06
C LEU A 95 -7.99 1.40 -5.89
N GLU A 96 -8.67 0.60 -5.07
CA GLU A 96 -10.09 0.80 -4.78
C GLU A 96 -10.34 2.12 -4.04
N ALA A 97 -9.45 2.52 -3.13
CA ALA A 97 -9.54 3.83 -2.49
C ALA A 97 -9.54 4.97 -3.51
N VAL A 98 -8.66 4.91 -4.50
CA VAL A 98 -8.61 5.90 -5.60
C VAL A 98 -9.87 5.84 -6.45
N ASN A 99 -10.38 4.66 -6.79
CA ASN A 99 -11.61 4.49 -7.56
C ASN A 99 -12.83 5.05 -6.82
N LEU A 100 -12.93 4.80 -5.51
CA LEU A 100 -14.01 5.33 -4.68
C LEU A 100 -13.96 6.86 -4.63
N ALA A 101 -12.80 7.47 -4.37
CA ALA A 101 -12.62 8.91 -4.39
C ALA A 101 -13.05 9.51 -5.74
N ALA A 102 -12.61 8.92 -6.86
CA ALA A 102 -13.01 9.35 -8.19
C ALA A 102 -14.52 9.25 -8.42
N ASN A 103 -15.16 8.19 -7.94
CA ASN A 103 -16.60 8.00 -8.06
C ASN A 103 -17.40 8.98 -7.19
N GLN A 104 -16.92 9.29 -5.99
CA GLN A 104 -17.50 10.32 -5.13
C GLN A 104 -17.49 11.70 -5.82
N ILE A 105 -16.36 12.09 -6.40
CA ILE A 105 -16.25 13.35 -7.16
C ILE A 105 -17.19 13.36 -8.35
N ARG A 106 -17.26 12.27 -9.13
CA ARG A 106 -18.17 12.14 -10.28
C ARG A 106 -19.65 12.18 -9.88
N GLY A 107 -19.96 11.62 -8.72
CA GLY A 107 -21.29 11.62 -8.12
C GLY A 107 -21.68 12.94 -7.48
N GLY A 108 -20.77 13.90 -7.35
CA GLY A 108 -21.04 15.21 -6.76
C GLY A 108 -21.02 15.22 -5.23
N ALA A 109 -20.51 14.18 -4.58
CA ALA A 109 -20.43 14.10 -3.11
C ALA A 109 -19.33 14.99 -2.51
N GLY A 110 -18.43 15.52 -3.35
CA GLY A 110 -17.36 16.42 -2.95
C GLY A 110 -16.43 16.74 -4.08
N ASN A 111 -15.32 17.43 -3.79
CA ASN A 111 -14.38 17.90 -4.79
C ASN A 111 -12.93 17.46 -4.57
N CYS A 112 -12.53 17.19 -3.31
CA CYS A 112 -11.16 16.86 -2.96
C CYS A 112 -11.13 15.70 -1.96
N TYR A 113 -10.38 14.66 -2.29
CA TYR A 113 -10.22 13.45 -1.47
C TYR A 113 -8.75 13.08 -1.37
N ILE A 114 -8.36 12.52 -0.23
CA ILE A 114 -7.09 11.81 -0.12
C ILE A 114 -7.39 10.31 -0.18
N ALA A 115 -6.77 9.61 -1.12
CA ALA A 115 -6.94 8.17 -1.30
C ALA A 115 -5.59 7.46 -1.28
N GLY A 116 -5.48 6.40 -0.51
CA GLY A 116 -4.23 5.67 -0.36
C GLY A 116 -4.40 4.40 0.46
N GLY A 117 -3.39 4.07 1.25
CA GLY A 117 -3.46 2.90 2.14
C GLY A 117 -2.14 2.60 2.83
N VAL A 118 -2.19 1.66 3.76
CA VAL A 118 -1.05 1.16 4.51
C VAL A 118 -1.20 -0.32 4.81
N GLU A 119 -0.09 -1.03 4.83
CA GLU A 119 -0.02 -2.40 5.33
C GLU A 119 1.33 -2.65 6.00
N SER A 120 1.34 -2.83 7.30
CA SER A 120 2.55 -3.12 8.08
C SER A 120 2.69 -4.62 8.33
N MET A 121 3.04 -5.37 7.29
CA MET A 121 3.12 -6.84 7.32
C MET A 121 4.18 -7.39 8.27
N SER A 122 5.18 -6.59 8.66
CA SER A 122 6.17 -6.97 9.66
C SER A 122 5.62 -6.96 11.09
N ARG A 123 4.58 -6.14 11.36
CA ARG A 123 3.96 -5.95 12.68
C ARG A 123 2.62 -6.66 12.79
N VAL A 124 1.81 -6.60 11.74
CA VAL A 124 0.51 -7.28 11.64
C VAL A 124 0.61 -8.35 10.55
N PRO A 125 0.80 -9.61 10.91
CA PRO A 125 1.03 -10.69 9.94
C PRO A 125 -0.16 -10.86 8.99
N MET A 126 0.13 -11.17 7.73
CA MET A 126 -0.88 -11.47 6.72
C MET A 126 -1.78 -12.61 7.19
N SER A 127 -3.09 -12.50 6.96
CA SER A 127 -4.14 -13.46 7.33
C SER A 127 -4.37 -13.59 8.84
N SER A 128 -3.80 -12.73 9.69
CA SER A 128 -4.07 -12.75 11.12
C SER A 128 -5.47 -12.23 11.48
N ASP A 129 -6.17 -11.62 10.53
CA ASP A 129 -7.59 -11.25 10.63
C ASP A 129 -8.56 -12.44 10.47
N GLY A 130 -8.07 -13.60 10.02
CA GLY A 130 -8.89 -14.78 9.87
C GLY A 130 -9.90 -14.68 8.73
N GLY A 131 -11.15 -15.05 9.04
CA GLY A 131 -12.25 -15.01 8.08
C GLY A 131 -12.55 -16.36 7.42
N ALA A 132 -13.74 -16.47 6.81
CA ALA A 132 -14.24 -17.72 6.23
C ALA A 132 -13.30 -18.30 5.17
N VAL A 133 -12.63 -17.46 4.42
CA VAL A 133 -11.65 -17.88 3.40
C VAL A 133 -10.49 -18.72 3.96
N ALA A 134 -10.16 -18.52 5.23
CA ALA A 134 -9.06 -19.23 5.90
C ALA A 134 -9.54 -20.43 6.76
N VAL A 135 -10.79 -20.39 7.24
CA VAL A 135 -11.24 -21.32 8.30
C VAL A 135 -12.48 -22.14 7.92
N ASP A 136 -13.15 -21.84 6.81
CA ASP A 136 -14.34 -22.59 6.37
C ASP A 136 -13.98 -23.58 5.24
N PRO A 137 -13.91 -24.90 5.55
CA PRO A 137 -13.60 -25.91 4.53
C PRO A 137 -14.63 -25.96 3.39
N SER A 138 -15.90 -25.68 3.68
CA SER A 138 -16.97 -25.66 2.67
C SER A 138 -16.74 -24.55 1.66
N PHE A 139 -16.34 -23.36 2.12
CA PHE A 139 -15.96 -22.27 1.23
C PHE A 139 -14.80 -22.66 0.32
N THR A 140 -13.73 -23.21 0.89
CA THR A 140 -12.51 -23.60 0.15
C THR A 140 -12.82 -24.64 -0.94
N MET A 141 -13.60 -25.66 -0.59
CA MET A 141 -13.98 -26.72 -1.53
C MET A 141 -14.85 -26.22 -2.69
N ASN A 142 -15.83 -25.37 -2.39
CA ASN A 142 -16.80 -24.90 -3.38
C ASN A 142 -16.24 -23.79 -4.29
N ASN A 143 -15.24 -23.06 -3.84
CA ASN A 143 -14.67 -21.93 -4.57
C ASN A 143 -13.26 -22.20 -5.13
N TYR A 144 -12.76 -23.43 -5.00
CA TYR A 144 -11.42 -23.81 -5.46
C TYR A 144 -10.33 -22.84 -4.96
N PHE A 145 -10.49 -22.35 -3.73
CA PHE A 145 -9.55 -21.40 -3.17
C PHE A 145 -8.20 -22.08 -2.91
N VAL A 146 -7.16 -21.56 -3.54
CA VAL A 146 -5.77 -22.02 -3.37
C VAL A 146 -4.83 -20.84 -3.18
N PRO A 147 -3.70 -21.02 -2.50
CA PRO A 147 -2.68 -19.98 -2.37
C PRO A 147 -2.25 -19.43 -3.73
N GLN A 148 -1.90 -18.14 -3.76
CA GLN A 148 -1.61 -17.38 -4.97
C GLN A 148 -0.47 -17.97 -5.80
N GLY A 149 0.58 -18.55 -5.16
CA GLY A 149 1.66 -19.24 -5.86
C GLY A 149 1.18 -20.48 -6.63
N ILE A 150 0.29 -21.29 -6.02
CA ILE A 150 -0.33 -22.44 -6.68
C ILE A 150 -1.19 -21.99 -7.86
N SER A 151 -1.92 -20.90 -7.71
CA SER A 151 -2.69 -20.30 -8.82
C SER A 151 -1.78 -19.86 -9.98
N ALA A 152 -0.63 -19.29 -9.68
CA ALA A 152 0.36 -18.91 -10.68
C ALA A 152 0.92 -20.13 -11.43
N ASP A 153 1.26 -21.20 -10.72
CA ASP A 153 1.73 -22.47 -11.32
C ASP A 153 0.65 -23.11 -12.20
N LEU A 154 -0.62 -23.06 -11.76
CA LEU A 154 -1.74 -23.53 -12.57
C LEU A 154 -1.91 -22.71 -13.86
N ILE A 155 -1.75 -21.39 -13.79
CA ILE A 155 -1.78 -20.49 -14.97
C ILE A 155 -0.62 -20.86 -15.91
N ALA A 156 0.60 -21.03 -15.39
CA ALA A 156 1.75 -21.40 -16.19
C ALA A 156 1.53 -22.75 -16.90
N THR A 157 1.00 -23.74 -16.19
CA THR A 157 0.65 -25.04 -16.75
C THR A 157 -0.43 -24.95 -17.82
N LYS A 158 -1.52 -24.21 -17.52
CA LYS A 158 -2.68 -24.09 -18.41
C LYS A 158 -2.35 -23.38 -19.73
N TYR A 159 -1.49 -22.37 -19.68
CA TYR A 159 -1.13 -21.55 -20.84
C TYR A 159 0.23 -21.92 -21.44
N GLY A 160 0.92 -22.91 -20.89
CA GLY A 160 2.18 -23.42 -21.43
C GLY A 160 3.37 -22.48 -21.23
N PHE A 161 3.37 -21.66 -20.19
CA PHE A 161 4.53 -20.82 -19.86
C PHE A 161 5.66 -21.67 -19.28
N SER A 162 6.86 -21.48 -19.82
CA SER A 162 8.06 -22.17 -19.32
C SER A 162 8.65 -21.46 -18.11
N ARG A 163 9.50 -22.16 -17.37
CA ARG A 163 10.31 -21.59 -16.29
C ARG A 163 11.21 -20.47 -16.81
N ASP A 164 11.84 -20.66 -17.95
CA ASP A 164 12.75 -19.68 -18.55
C ASP A 164 12.01 -18.35 -18.86
N GLN A 165 10.79 -18.42 -19.39
CA GLN A 165 9.98 -17.22 -19.64
C GLN A 165 9.64 -16.47 -18.34
N ALA A 166 9.35 -17.19 -17.26
CA ALA A 166 9.08 -16.58 -15.96
C ALA A 166 10.34 -15.90 -15.39
N ASP A 167 11.48 -16.55 -15.51
CA ASP A 167 12.77 -16.03 -15.05
C ASP A 167 13.23 -14.82 -15.89
N GLU A 168 13.05 -14.84 -17.20
CA GLU A 168 13.31 -13.69 -18.08
C GLU A 168 12.47 -12.47 -17.68
N LEU A 169 11.17 -12.67 -17.39
CA LEU A 169 10.30 -11.58 -16.91
C LEU A 169 10.79 -11.02 -15.57
N ALA A 170 11.21 -11.88 -14.65
CA ALA A 170 11.72 -11.45 -13.34
C ALA A 170 13.02 -10.65 -13.50
N VAL A 171 13.97 -11.11 -14.31
CA VAL A 171 15.22 -10.39 -14.61
C VAL A 171 14.95 -9.04 -15.26
N GLU A 172 14.07 -8.99 -16.24
CA GLU A 172 13.70 -7.74 -16.92
C GLU A 172 13.03 -6.75 -15.95
N SER A 173 12.19 -7.23 -15.05
CA SER A 173 11.56 -6.41 -13.99
C SER A 173 12.63 -5.76 -13.09
N GLN A 174 13.64 -6.52 -12.67
CA GLN A 174 14.75 -6.00 -11.85
C GLN A 174 15.59 -4.96 -12.62
N LYS A 175 15.90 -5.21 -13.89
CA LYS A 175 16.61 -4.24 -14.76
C LYS A 175 15.86 -2.92 -14.85
N ARG A 176 14.54 -2.96 -15.10
CA ARG A 176 13.70 -1.76 -15.18
C ARG A 176 13.65 -1.00 -13.86
N ALA A 177 13.56 -1.71 -12.74
CA ALA A 177 13.60 -1.10 -11.41
C ALA A 177 14.94 -0.40 -11.16
N SER A 178 16.06 -1.06 -11.51
CA SER A 178 17.41 -0.49 -11.37
C SER A 178 17.58 0.78 -12.21
N ILE A 179 17.13 0.77 -13.46
CA ILE A 179 17.16 1.96 -14.34
C ILE A 179 16.35 3.10 -13.71
N ALA A 180 15.14 2.80 -13.23
CA ALA A 180 14.28 3.82 -12.63
C ALA A 180 14.91 4.47 -11.38
N TRP A 181 15.62 3.70 -10.56
CA TRP A 181 16.37 4.22 -9.43
C TRP A 181 17.59 5.04 -9.85
N ASN A 182 18.40 4.54 -10.80
CA ASN A 182 19.60 5.23 -11.25
C ASN A 182 19.30 6.55 -11.97
N GLU A 183 18.13 6.65 -12.60
CA GLU A 183 17.66 7.85 -13.28
C GLU A 183 16.80 8.76 -12.37
N ASP A 184 16.77 8.48 -11.06
CA ASP A 184 16.06 9.27 -10.05
C ASP A 184 14.55 9.47 -10.34
N ARG A 185 13.91 8.50 -11.02
CA ARG A 185 12.49 8.60 -11.42
C ARG A 185 11.52 8.61 -10.23
N PHE A 186 11.99 8.23 -9.05
CA PHE A 186 11.19 8.14 -7.82
C PHE A 186 11.34 9.33 -6.87
N SER A 187 12.26 10.26 -7.12
CA SER A 187 12.57 11.39 -6.22
C SER A 187 11.36 12.23 -5.85
N LYS A 188 10.46 12.43 -6.80
CA LYS A 188 9.23 13.22 -6.58
C LYS A 188 8.14 12.46 -5.82
N SER A 189 8.19 11.13 -5.79
CA SER A 189 7.11 10.29 -5.24
C SER A 189 7.46 9.63 -3.90
N ILE A 190 8.74 9.49 -3.56
CA ILE A 190 9.16 8.85 -2.32
C ILE A 190 9.39 9.90 -1.23
N VAL A 191 8.74 9.66 -0.08
CA VAL A 191 8.95 10.42 1.15
C VAL A 191 9.73 9.52 2.11
N PRO A 192 10.94 9.91 2.52
CA PRO A 192 11.71 9.16 3.53
C PRO A 192 10.93 9.00 4.83
N VAL A 193 11.10 7.87 5.47
CA VAL A 193 10.58 7.64 6.83
C VAL A 193 11.66 8.03 7.83
N THR A 194 11.30 8.91 8.75
CA THR A 194 12.18 9.40 9.81
C THR A 194 11.65 9.02 11.19
N ASP A 195 12.51 8.97 12.18
CA ASP A 195 12.13 8.86 13.58
C ASP A 195 11.67 10.22 14.15
N ILE A 196 11.32 10.23 15.44
CA ILE A 196 10.86 11.43 16.15
C ILE A 196 11.95 12.51 16.28
N ASN A 197 13.21 12.17 16.07
CA ASN A 197 14.36 13.09 16.11
C ASN A 197 14.76 13.58 14.72
N GLY A 198 14.02 13.15 13.68
CA GLY A 198 14.30 13.49 12.28
C GLY A 198 15.40 12.64 11.64
N LEU A 199 15.87 11.59 12.30
CA LEU A 199 16.85 10.67 11.71
C LEU A 199 16.16 9.75 10.71
N THR A 200 16.75 9.60 9.52
CA THR A 200 16.19 8.75 8.47
C THR A 200 16.29 7.28 8.85
N ILE A 201 15.14 6.63 8.96
CA ILE A 201 15.02 5.18 9.15
C ILE A 201 15.14 4.47 7.81
N LEU A 202 14.42 4.96 6.78
CA LEU A 202 14.44 4.38 5.45
C LEU A 202 14.13 5.46 4.40
N ALA A 203 15.00 5.57 3.38
CA ALA A 203 14.82 6.48 2.24
C ALA A 203 14.64 5.75 0.91
N VAL A 204 15.07 4.50 0.80
CA VAL A 204 15.05 3.68 -0.42
C VAL A 204 14.27 2.39 -0.17
N SER A 205 13.42 1.99 -1.12
CA SER A 205 12.64 0.76 -0.99
C SER A 205 13.52 -0.48 -0.94
N TYR A 206 13.17 -1.42 -0.08
CA TYR A 206 13.84 -2.72 0.06
C TYR A 206 13.89 -3.54 -1.24
N THR A 207 12.94 -3.36 -2.15
CA THR A 207 12.91 -4.04 -3.45
C THR A 207 14.12 -3.77 -4.34
N HIS A 208 15.09 -2.99 -3.86
CA HIS A 208 16.39 -2.84 -4.48
C HIS A 208 17.30 -4.01 -4.09
N LEU A 209 16.89 -5.22 -4.45
CA LEU A 209 17.70 -6.42 -4.29
C LEU A 209 18.88 -6.32 -5.24
N ARG A 210 20.10 -6.44 -4.71
CA ARG A 210 21.28 -6.73 -5.53
C ARG A 210 21.08 -8.12 -6.13
N ALA A 211 21.53 -8.33 -7.37
CA ALA A 211 21.37 -9.60 -8.09
C ALA A 211 21.87 -10.85 -7.31
N HIS A 212 22.72 -10.66 -6.32
CA HIS A 212 23.26 -11.72 -5.45
C HIS A 212 22.30 -12.17 -4.33
N GLU A 213 21.27 -11.38 -4.00
CA GLU A 213 20.35 -11.71 -2.90
C GLU A 213 19.14 -12.54 -3.38
N THR A 214 18.99 -12.73 -4.68
CA THR A 214 17.93 -13.56 -5.27
C THR A 214 18.30 -15.02 -5.42
N LEU A 215 19.57 -15.40 -5.21
CA LEU A 215 20.08 -16.76 -5.40
C LEU A 215 20.24 -17.57 -4.10
N GLU A 216 19.95 -17.02 -2.93
CA GLU A 216 20.14 -17.67 -1.63
C GLU A 216 18.83 -17.97 -0.88
N ASN A 217 17.70 -18.20 -1.57
CA ASN A 217 16.48 -18.71 -0.93
C ASN A 217 15.80 -19.77 -1.78
#